data_97568c478aff4731c409df0ed465dbeb
#
_entry.id   97568c478aff4731c409df0ed465dbeb
#
_cell.length_a   1.000
_cell.length_b   1.000
_cell.length_c   1.000
_cell.angle_alpha   90.00
_cell.angle_beta   90.00
_cell.angle_gamma   90.00
#
_symmetry.space_group_name_H-M   'P 1'
#
loop_
_entity.id
_entity.type
_entity.pdbx_description
1 polymer ?
#
loop_
_entity_poly.entity_id
_entity_poly.type
_entity_poly.pdbx_seq_one_letter_code
_entity_poly.pdbx_strand_id
1 'polypeptide(L)'
;MIKDIANHMLTLGDNVIIIGRIYKPLESEGIIIGLKELIDPDTGKITQKVKVETIGTDKNGCCDVHKTWFSAKSLVKKESDFH
;
A
#
# COMPACT_ATOMS: atom_id res chain seq x y z
N MET A 1 -2.60 5.09 -14.68
CA MET A 1 -1.82 3.95 -14.17
C MET A 1 -1.18 4.31 -12.85
N ILE A 2 -1.43 3.55 -11.80
CA ILE A 2 -0.90 3.84 -10.47
C ILE A 2 0.42 3.07 -10.29
N LYS A 3 1.47 3.78 -9.90
CA LYS A 3 2.81 3.20 -9.72
C LYS A 3 3.34 3.49 -8.33
N ASP A 4 4.17 2.57 -7.84
CA ASP A 4 4.85 2.74 -6.56
C ASP A 4 6.03 3.73 -6.67
N ILE A 5 6.76 3.91 -5.57
CA ILE A 5 7.92 4.84 -5.56
C ILE A 5 9.04 4.39 -6.48
N ALA A 6 9.15 3.09 -6.75
CA ALA A 6 10.14 2.53 -7.66
C ALA A 6 9.65 2.42 -9.10
N ASN A 7 8.50 3.03 -9.40
CA ASN A 7 7.90 3.09 -10.73
C ASN A 7 7.37 1.74 -11.24
N HIS A 8 7.05 0.82 -10.33
CA HIS A 8 6.39 -0.43 -10.67
C HIS A 8 4.88 -0.22 -10.69
N MET A 9 4.20 -0.78 -11.69
CA MET A 9 2.74 -0.69 -11.78
C MET A 9 2.09 -1.50 -10.66
N LEU A 10 1.13 -0.88 -9.98
CA LEU A 10 0.39 -1.50 -8.89
C LEU A 10 -0.98 -1.97 -9.38
N THR A 11 -1.35 -3.19 -9.02
CA THR A 11 -2.65 -3.77 -9.36
C THR A 11 -3.28 -4.41 -8.12
N LEU A 12 -4.58 -4.67 -8.19
CA LEU A 12 -5.29 -5.35 -7.12
C LEU A 12 -4.69 -6.73 -6.87
N GLY A 13 -4.49 -7.08 -5.60
CA GLY A 13 -3.91 -8.35 -5.21
C GLY A 13 -2.39 -8.36 -5.08
N ASP A 14 -1.72 -7.28 -5.49
CA ASP A 14 -0.27 -7.20 -5.34
C ASP A 14 0.14 -7.05 -3.89
N ASN A 15 1.25 -7.67 -3.54
CA ASN A 15 1.89 -7.49 -2.23
C ASN A 15 2.77 -6.25 -2.28
N VAL A 16 2.67 -5.41 -1.25
CA VAL A 16 3.45 -4.18 -1.16
C VAL A 16 4.08 -4.02 0.22
N ILE A 17 5.15 -3.24 0.27
CA ILE A 17 5.82 -2.84 1.50
C ILE A 17 5.52 -1.37 1.74
N ILE A 18 5.08 -1.05 2.96
CA ILE A 18 4.80 0.33 3.37
C ILE A 18 6.09 0.93 3.94
N ILE A 19 6.66 1.88 3.21
CA ILE A 19 7.98 2.43 3.55
C ILE A 19 8.03 3.03 4.95
N GLY A 20 6.98 3.73 5.35
CA GLY A 20 6.93 4.36 6.67
C GLY A 20 6.80 3.39 7.85
N ARG A 21 6.64 2.09 7.58
CA ARG A 21 6.43 1.07 8.62
C ARG A 21 7.45 -0.05 8.58
N ILE A 22 8.60 0.17 7.95
CA ILE A 22 9.64 -0.87 7.83
C ILE A 22 10.18 -1.32 9.18
N TYR A 23 10.05 -0.49 10.22
CA TYR A 23 10.44 -0.83 11.60
C TYR A 23 9.41 -1.70 12.32
N LYS A 24 8.27 -1.96 11.69
CA LYS A 24 7.22 -2.84 12.22
C LYS A 24 6.97 -3.97 11.22
N PRO A 25 7.76 -5.05 11.25
CA PRO A 25 7.74 -6.06 10.19
C PRO A 25 6.37 -6.65 9.88
N LEU A 26 5.53 -6.86 10.90
CA LEU A 26 4.20 -7.42 10.69
C LEU A 26 3.22 -6.45 10.07
N GLU A 27 3.44 -5.15 10.24
CA GLU A 27 2.55 -4.09 9.74
C GLU A 27 3.10 -3.39 8.51
N SER A 28 4.29 -3.77 8.06
CA SER A 28 4.94 -3.14 6.92
C SER A 28 4.55 -3.74 5.58
N GLU A 29 3.94 -4.92 5.57
CA GLU A 29 3.51 -5.59 4.35
C GLU A 29 2.00 -5.67 4.28
N GLY A 30 1.46 -5.63 3.07
CA GLY A 30 0.03 -5.75 2.88
C GLY A 30 -0.32 -6.10 1.45
N ILE A 31 -1.61 -6.26 1.21
CA ILE A 31 -2.15 -6.62 -0.10
C ILE A 31 -3.03 -5.47 -0.58
N ILE A 32 -2.89 -5.11 -1.84
CA ILE A 32 -3.68 -4.04 -2.44
C ILE A 32 -5.11 -4.53 -2.66
N ILE A 33 -6.06 -3.81 -2.06
CA ILE A 33 -7.49 -4.11 -2.18
C ILE A 33 -8.29 -2.99 -2.83
N GLY A 34 -7.66 -1.86 -3.14
CA GLY A 34 -8.32 -0.75 -3.81
C GLY A 34 -7.31 0.20 -4.43
N LEU A 35 -7.69 0.80 -5.53
CA LEU A 35 -6.89 1.79 -6.27
C LEU A 35 -7.80 2.93 -6.66
N LYS A 36 -7.32 4.18 -6.49
CA LYS A 36 -8.05 5.34 -7.00
C LYS A 36 -7.12 6.48 -7.35
N GLU A 37 -7.54 7.28 -8.33
CA GLU A 37 -6.88 8.52 -8.68
C GLU A 37 -7.84 9.68 -8.41
N LEU A 38 -7.30 10.72 -7.78
CA LEU A 38 -8.04 11.95 -7.49
C LEU A 38 -7.41 13.09 -8.24
N ILE A 39 -8.23 13.89 -8.91
CA ILE A 39 -7.77 15.08 -9.63
C ILE A 39 -8.26 16.30 -8.87
N ASP A 40 -7.32 17.18 -8.49
CA ASP A 40 -7.67 18.45 -7.87
C ASP A 40 -8.21 19.38 -8.96
N PRO A 41 -9.47 19.82 -8.86
CA PRO A 41 -10.06 20.69 -9.89
C PRO A 41 -9.40 22.07 -9.98
N ASP A 42 -8.76 22.53 -8.91
CA ASP A 42 -8.15 23.86 -8.88
C ASP A 42 -6.74 23.87 -9.47
N THR A 43 -5.95 22.83 -9.22
CA THR A 43 -4.55 22.76 -9.63
C THR A 43 -4.30 21.77 -10.76
N GLY A 44 -5.23 20.87 -11.04
CA GLY A 44 -5.06 19.78 -11.98
C GLY A 44 -4.13 18.68 -11.48
N LYS A 45 -3.70 18.75 -10.22
CA LYS A 45 -2.80 17.78 -9.64
C LYS A 45 -3.50 16.43 -9.46
N ILE A 46 -2.82 15.37 -9.88
CA ILE A 46 -3.31 14.01 -9.74
C ILE A 46 -2.71 13.38 -8.50
N THR A 47 -3.56 12.86 -7.61
CA THR A 47 -3.14 12.11 -6.42
C THR A 47 -3.57 10.67 -6.59
N GLN A 48 -2.62 9.75 -6.46
CA GLN A 48 -2.88 8.31 -6.55
C GLN A 48 -2.91 7.72 -5.14
N LYS A 49 -4.00 7.05 -4.81
CA LYS A 49 -4.21 6.42 -3.51
C LYS A 49 -4.40 4.91 -3.68
N VAL A 50 -3.83 4.17 -2.75
CA VAL A 50 -3.88 2.71 -2.75
C VAL A 50 -4.40 2.24 -1.40
N LYS A 51 -5.47 1.45 -1.42
CA LYS A 51 -5.99 0.85 -0.20
C LYS A 51 -5.28 -0.47 0.04
N VAL A 52 -4.66 -0.59 1.20
CA VAL A 52 -3.85 -1.75 1.56
C VAL A 52 -4.44 -2.42 2.78
N GLU A 53 -4.60 -3.74 2.71
CA GLU A 53 -5.00 -4.58 3.83
C GLU A 53 -3.76 -5.10 4.52
N THR A 54 -3.59 -4.76 5.79
CA THR A 54 -2.46 -5.20 6.60
C THR A 54 -2.95 -6.01 7.78
N ILE A 55 -2.08 -6.88 8.32
CA ILE A 55 -2.36 -7.66 9.51
C ILE A 55 -1.57 -7.07 10.65
N GLY A 56 -2.28 -6.64 11.70
CA GLY A 56 -1.66 -6.15 12.92
C GLY A 56 -2.04 -7.02 14.12
N THR A 57 -1.48 -6.72 15.27
CA THR A 57 -1.86 -7.37 16.52
C THR A 57 -2.43 -6.32 17.48
N ASP A 58 -3.47 -6.70 18.21
CA ASP A 58 -4.05 -5.86 19.25
C ASP A 58 -3.27 -6.00 20.56
N LYS A 59 -3.76 -5.34 21.63
CA LYS A 59 -3.13 -5.37 22.94
C LYS A 59 -3.07 -6.77 23.57
N ASN A 60 -3.95 -7.65 23.13
CA ASN A 60 -4.07 -9.02 23.64
C ASN A 60 -3.29 -10.02 22.78
N GLY A 61 -2.60 -9.56 21.74
CA GLY A 61 -1.86 -10.40 20.83
C GLY A 61 -2.72 -11.09 19.77
N CYS A 62 -3.98 -10.71 19.66
CA CYS A 62 -4.86 -11.23 18.61
C CYS A 62 -4.61 -10.54 17.29
N CYS A 63 -4.63 -11.31 16.21
CA CYS A 63 -4.48 -10.73 14.87
C CYS A 63 -5.69 -9.90 14.51
N ASP A 64 -5.46 -8.73 13.94
CA ASP A 64 -6.50 -7.84 13.46
C ASP A 64 -6.17 -7.40 12.04
N VAL A 65 -7.19 -7.14 11.25
CA VAL A 65 -7.06 -6.72 9.85
C VAL A 65 -7.35 -5.23 9.75
N HIS A 66 -6.40 -4.49 9.21
CA HIS A 66 -6.54 -3.05 9.00
C HIS A 66 -6.56 -2.75 7.51
N LYS A 67 -7.48 -1.88 7.10
CA LYS A 67 -7.63 -1.45 5.71
C LYS A 67 -7.43 0.05 5.68
N THR A 68 -6.35 0.52 5.07
CA THR A 68 -5.97 1.93 5.10
C THR A 68 -5.56 2.41 3.71
N TRP A 69 -5.92 3.66 3.40
CA TRP A 69 -5.49 4.31 2.17
C TRP A 69 -4.12 4.94 2.36
N PHE A 70 -3.21 4.65 1.43
CA PHE A 70 -1.87 5.22 1.41
C PHE A 70 -1.63 5.93 0.09
N SER A 71 -0.70 6.89 0.09
CA SER A 71 -0.18 7.43 -1.17
C SER A 71 0.59 6.32 -1.89
N ALA A 72 0.40 6.22 -3.21
CA ALA A 72 1.12 5.20 -4.00
C ALA A 72 2.64 5.31 -3.84
N LYS A 73 3.16 6.52 -3.64
CA LYS A 73 4.60 6.75 -3.45
C LYS A 73 5.12 6.37 -2.07
N SER A 74 4.24 5.98 -1.16
CA SER A 74 4.63 5.44 0.15
C SER A 74 4.79 3.92 0.13
N LEU A 75 4.59 3.31 -1.03
CA LEU A 75 4.59 1.86 -1.19
C LEU A 75 5.66 1.42 -2.16
N VAL A 76 6.17 0.20 -1.95
CA VAL A 76 7.05 -0.50 -2.89
C VAL A 76 6.43 -1.86 -3.17
N LYS A 77 6.26 -2.18 -4.45
CA LYS A 77 5.76 -3.49 -4.85
C LYS A 77 6.76 -4.57 -4.44
N LYS A 78 6.27 -5.55 -3.68
CA LYS A 78 7.09 -6.68 -3.31
C LYS A 78 7.11 -7.67 -4.45
N GLU A 79 8.26 -7.83 -5.07
CA GLU A 79 8.43 -8.83 -6.12
C GLU A 79 8.61 -10.19 -5.50
N SER A 80 7.90 -11.19 -6.05
CA SER A 80 8.12 -12.56 -5.60
C SER A 80 9.31 -13.14 -6.38
N ASP A 81 10.30 -13.61 -5.63
CA ASP A 81 11.47 -14.25 -6.18
C ASP A 81 11.17 -15.72 -6.52
N PHE A 82 10.41 -15.90 -7.57
CA PHE A 82 10.20 -17.24 -8.09
C PHE A 82 11.20 -17.55 -9.18
N HIS A 83 11.94 -18.51 -8.94
CA HIS A 83 12.90 -19.05 -9.90
C HIS A 83 12.81 -20.56 -9.97
#